data_109a686c8482b524ada0df50e0b816e4
#
_entry.id   109a686c8482b524ada0df50e0b816e4
#
_cell.length_a   1.000
_cell.length_b   1.000
_cell.length_c   1.000
_cell.angle_alpha   90.00
_cell.angle_beta   90.00
_cell.angle_gamma   90.00
#
_symmetry.space_group_name_H-M   'P 1'
#
loop_
_entity.id
_entity.type
_entity.pdbx_description
1 polymer ?
#
loop_
_entity_poly.entity_id
_entity_poly.type
_entity_poly.pdbx_seq_one_letter_code
_entity_poly.pdbx_strand_id
1 'polypeptide(L)'
;MEYIPDMDIAEDEEVYPPSEDSILLIESLDTRPGEKILEIGCGSGIVSIHCAKNGCAVTSGDINPKAVELTRRNAESNGVSIDVRETDVYSGIDGRFDTIVFNLPYLPVDEEGLLAKAWSGGPDGMGPLPELLEGASAHLLDGGRVVVVVSSLMDGHALEMCLEGWGRRTLGEQKLFFEKLAVLELRPIDRRERLEVRLRHTA
;
A
#
# COMPACT_ATOMS: atom_id res chain seq x y z
N MET A 1 3.49 -13.27 3.67
CA MET A 1 2.44 -14.23 4.13
C MET A 1 2.16 -15.21 3.00
N GLU A 2 1.50 -16.33 3.27
CA GLU A 2 1.02 -17.23 2.21
C GLU A 2 -0.28 -16.69 1.61
N TYR A 3 -0.37 -16.66 0.28
CA TYR A 3 -1.62 -16.33 -0.41
C TYR A 3 -2.61 -17.49 -0.29
N ILE A 4 -3.86 -17.19 0.05
CA ILE A 4 -4.93 -18.17 0.23
C ILE A 4 -5.90 -18.05 -0.97
N PRO A 5 -5.81 -18.93 -1.98
CA PRO A 5 -6.59 -18.78 -3.22
C PRO A 5 -8.09 -19.05 -3.05
N ASP A 6 -8.48 -19.83 -2.05
CA ASP A 6 -9.87 -20.26 -1.84
C ASP A 6 -10.66 -19.33 -0.88
N MET A 7 -10.22 -18.08 -0.74
CA MET A 7 -10.98 -17.09 0.05
C MET A 7 -12.24 -16.64 -0.69
N ASP A 8 -13.32 -16.44 0.07
CA ASP A 8 -14.58 -15.92 -0.45
C ASP A 8 -14.48 -14.40 -0.66
N ILE A 9 -13.94 -13.99 -1.80
CA ILE A 9 -13.76 -12.59 -2.20
C ILE A 9 -14.77 -12.28 -3.31
N ALA A 10 -15.86 -11.61 -2.95
CA ALA A 10 -16.79 -11.08 -3.91
C ALA A 10 -16.16 -9.89 -4.66
N GLU A 11 -16.62 -9.66 -5.88
CA GLU A 11 -16.24 -8.55 -6.74
C GLU A 11 -17.40 -7.56 -6.92
N ASP A 12 -17.08 -6.34 -7.35
CA ASP A 12 -18.03 -5.29 -7.70
C ASP A 12 -17.52 -4.56 -8.95
N GLU A 13 -18.40 -4.25 -9.90
CA GLU A 13 -18.02 -3.62 -11.17
C GLU A 13 -17.44 -2.20 -11.00
N GLU A 14 -17.70 -1.56 -9.86
CA GLU A 14 -17.18 -0.23 -9.50
C GLU A 14 -15.90 -0.28 -8.65
N VAL A 15 -15.34 -1.49 -8.41
CA VAL A 15 -14.12 -1.71 -7.61
C VAL A 15 -13.12 -2.52 -8.43
N TYR A 16 -11.86 -2.07 -8.44
CA TYR A 16 -10.79 -2.81 -9.12
C TYR A 16 -10.63 -4.21 -8.52
N PRO A 17 -10.68 -5.27 -9.33
CA PRO A 17 -10.57 -6.64 -8.84
C PRO A 17 -9.12 -6.95 -8.39
N PRO A 18 -8.92 -7.91 -7.48
CA PRO A 18 -7.59 -8.41 -7.14
C PRO A 18 -6.84 -8.90 -8.38
N SER A 19 -5.56 -8.55 -8.48
CA SER A 19 -4.71 -8.89 -9.61
C SER A 19 -3.35 -9.39 -9.13
N GLU A 20 -2.41 -9.61 -10.05
CA GLU A 20 -1.06 -10.11 -9.78
C GLU A 20 -0.31 -9.23 -8.77
N ASP A 21 -0.52 -7.91 -8.80
CA ASP A 21 0.06 -6.96 -7.86
C ASP A 21 -0.39 -7.19 -6.41
N SER A 22 -1.69 -7.47 -6.23
CA SER A 22 -2.27 -7.78 -4.92
C SER A 22 -1.70 -9.10 -4.36
N ILE A 23 -1.54 -10.11 -5.21
CA ILE A 23 -0.96 -11.41 -4.82
C ILE A 23 0.52 -11.22 -4.46
N LEU A 24 1.28 -10.51 -5.31
CA LEU A 24 2.69 -10.21 -5.05
C LEU A 24 2.86 -9.46 -3.72
N LEU A 25 1.99 -8.48 -3.44
CA LEU A 25 2.02 -7.73 -2.19
C LEU A 25 1.79 -8.64 -0.99
N ILE A 26 0.75 -9.50 -1.03
CA ILE A 26 0.43 -10.44 0.05
C ILE A 26 1.62 -11.38 0.32
N GLU A 27 2.19 -11.99 -0.72
CA GLU A 27 3.31 -12.93 -0.59
C GLU A 27 4.59 -12.24 -0.08
N SER A 28 4.76 -10.96 -0.38
CA SER A 28 5.91 -10.16 0.05
C SER A 28 5.78 -9.64 1.48
N LEU A 29 4.57 -9.55 2.01
CA LEU A 29 4.34 -9.06 3.38
C LEU A 29 4.80 -10.10 4.43
N ASP A 30 5.67 -9.65 5.34
CA ASP A 30 6.08 -10.39 6.54
C ASP A 30 5.47 -9.69 7.76
N THR A 31 4.27 -10.11 8.15
CA THR A 31 3.51 -9.56 9.28
C THR A 31 3.46 -10.54 10.44
N ARG A 32 3.20 -10.04 11.65
CA ARG A 32 3.15 -10.83 12.89
C ARG A 32 1.80 -10.67 13.58
N PRO A 33 1.31 -11.70 14.28
CA PRO A 33 0.13 -11.57 15.09
C PRO A 33 0.23 -10.39 16.07
N GLY A 34 -0.83 -9.57 16.12
CA GLY A 34 -0.91 -8.37 16.94
C GLY A 34 -0.31 -7.11 16.30
N GLU A 35 0.35 -7.21 15.13
CA GLU A 35 0.84 -6.06 14.36
C GLU A 35 -0.33 -5.18 13.92
N LYS A 36 -0.20 -3.86 14.09
CA LYS A 36 -1.20 -2.88 13.66
C LYS A 36 -0.93 -2.49 12.21
N ILE A 37 -1.85 -2.82 11.34
CA ILE A 37 -1.74 -2.56 9.90
C ILE A 37 -2.75 -1.50 9.50
N LEU A 38 -2.30 -0.53 8.71
CA LEU A 38 -3.17 0.37 7.95
C LEU A 38 -3.01 0.05 6.46
N GLU A 39 -4.09 -0.39 5.81
CA GLU A 39 -4.13 -0.47 4.35
C GLU A 39 -4.84 0.76 3.79
N ILE A 40 -4.19 1.46 2.85
CA ILE A 40 -4.77 2.54 2.06
C ILE A 40 -5.14 1.97 0.68
N GLY A 41 -6.32 2.35 0.15
CA GLY A 41 -6.81 1.81 -1.11
C GLY A 41 -7.15 0.33 -1.02
N CYS A 42 -8.02 -0.05 -0.09
CA CYS A 42 -8.28 -1.47 0.22
C CYS A 42 -9.02 -2.23 -0.87
N GLY A 43 -9.72 -1.56 -1.80
CA GLY A 43 -10.44 -2.19 -2.91
C GLY A 43 -11.39 -3.30 -2.46
N SER A 44 -11.10 -4.54 -2.83
CA SER A 44 -11.86 -5.72 -2.40
C SER A 44 -11.58 -6.15 -0.96
N GLY A 45 -10.54 -5.60 -0.32
CA GLY A 45 -10.08 -5.96 1.00
C GLY A 45 -9.18 -7.20 1.07
N ILE A 46 -8.74 -7.74 -0.07
CA ILE A 46 -8.01 -9.00 -0.11
C ILE A 46 -6.72 -8.96 0.72
N VAL A 47 -5.94 -7.88 0.69
CA VAL A 47 -4.70 -7.74 1.48
C VAL A 47 -5.02 -7.61 2.96
N SER A 48 -6.00 -6.77 3.33
CA SER A 48 -6.47 -6.60 4.70
C SER A 48 -6.97 -7.89 5.32
N ILE A 49 -7.73 -8.70 4.57
CA ILE A 49 -8.27 -9.98 5.03
C ILE A 49 -7.13 -10.96 5.29
N HIS A 50 -6.12 -11.04 4.43
CA HIS A 50 -4.93 -11.87 4.66
C HIS A 50 -4.17 -11.43 5.92
N CYS A 51 -3.97 -10.12 6.13
CA CYS A 51 -3.37 -9.58 7.34
C CYS A 51 -4.18 -9.95 8.59
N ALA A 52 -5.51 -9.80 8.54
CA ALA A 52 -6.39 -10.13 9.66
C ALA A 52 -6.39 -11.65 9.97
N LYS A 53 -6.39 -12.51 8.95
CA LYS A 53 -6.24 -13.97 9.11
C LYS A 53 -4.88 -14.35 9.71
N ASN A 54 -3.83 -13.55 9.47
CA ASN A 54 -2.52 -13.72 10.11
C ASN A 54 -2.46 -13.15 11.55
N GLY A 55 -3.61 -12.71 12.09
CA GLY A 55 -3.74 -12.22 13.47
C GLY A 55 -3.36 -10.75 13.67
N CYS A 56 -3.26 -9.97 12.60
CA CYS A 56 -3.00 -8.53 12.70
C CYS A 56 -4.27 -7.76 13.12
N ALA A 57 -4.07 -6.61 13.76
CA ALA A 57 -5.12 -5.62 13.99
C ALA A 57 -5.16 -4.66 12.79
N VAL A 58 -6.19 -4.78 11.95
CA VAL A 58 -6.25 -4.11 10.64
C VAL A 58 -7.25 -2.97 10.65
N THR A 59 -6.78 -1.81 10.19
CA THR A 59 -7.59 -0.68 9.74
C THR A 59 -7.40 -0.56 8.23
N SER A 60 -8.48 -0.36 7.48
CA SER A 60 -8.46 -0.22 6.03
C SER A 60 -9.19 1.02 5.60
N GLY A 61 -8.72 1.67 4.56
CA GLY A 61 -9.37 2.84 4.00
C GLY A 61 -9.41 2.82 2.48
N ASP A 62 -10.45 3.42 1.92
CA ASP A 62 -10.56 3.66 0.48
C ASP A 62 -11.33 4.96 0.22
N ILE A 63 -11.00 5.64 -0.86
CA ILE A 63 -11.73 6.83 -1.32
C ILE A 63 -13.04 6.46 -2.02
N ASN A 64 -13.15 5.23 -2.49
CA ASN A 64 -14.34 4.69 -3.14
C ASN A 64 -15.27 4.06 -2.09
N PRO A 65 -16.46 4.61 -1.83
CA PRO A 65 -17.40 4.05 -0.86
C PRO A 65 -17.84 2.62 -1.23
N LYS A 66 -17.81 2.25 -2.51
CA LYS A 66 -18.09 0.87 -2.96
C LYS A 66 -17.01 -0.11 -2.52
N ALA A 67 -15.74 0.31 -2.56
CA ALA A 67 -14.64 -0.48 -2.04
C ALA A 67 -14.76 -0.68 -0.52
N VAL A 68 -15.15 0.37 0.22
CA VAL A 68 -15.40 0.31 1.67
C VAL A 68 -16.50 -0.71 1.99
N GLU A 69 -17.63 -0.67 1.26
CA GLU A 69 -18.74 -1.60 1.44
C GLU A 69 -18.32 -3.04 1.09
N LEU A 70 -17.63 -3.21 -0.05
CA LEU A 70 -17.13 -4.49 -0.53
C LEU A 70 -16.14 -5.13 0.45
N THR A 71 -15.17 -4.35 0.95
CA THR A 71 -14.20 -4.82 1.95
C THR A 71 -14.90 -5.29 3.24
N ARG A 72 -15.91 -4.58 3.74
CA ARG A 72 -16.68 -5.01 4.94
C ARG A 72 -17.39 -6.33 4.70
N ARG A 73 -18.06 -6.47 3.55
CA ARG A 73 -18.76 -7.71 3.18
C ARG A 73 -17.78 -8.88 3.06
N ASN A 74 -16.67 -8.69 2.39
CA ASN A 74 -15.65 -9.72 2.20
C ASN A 74 -14.98 -10.11 3.52
N ALA A 75 -14.73 -9.15 4.43
CA ALA A 75 -14.24 -9.43 5.78
C ALA A 75 -15.21 -10.30 6.57
N GLU A 76 -16.51 -9.98 6.54
CA GLU A 76 -17.56 -10.77 7.20
C GLU A 76 -17.63 -12.19 6.63
N SER A 77 -17.66 -12.35 5.30
CA SER A 77 -17.68 -13.67 4.63
C SER A 77 -16.48 -14.54 5.00
N ASN A 78 -15.34 -13.91 5.26
CA ASN A 78 -14.10 -14.61 5.66
C ASN A 78 -13.93 -14.75 7.18
N GLY A 79 -14.89 -14.28 7.98
CA GLY A 79 -14.90 -14.42 9.44
C GLY A 79 -13.80 -13.61 10.14
N VAL A 80 -13.39 -12.47 9.57
CA VAL A 80 -12.41 -11.57 10.17
C VAL A 80 -13.03 -10.20 10.48
N SER A 81 -12.43 -9.50 11.48
CA SER A 81 -12.84 -8.16 11.86
C SER A 81 -11.80 -7.14 11.39
N ILE A 82 -12.24 -6.14 10.62
CA ILE A 82 -11.42 -5.06 10.08
C ILE A 82 -12.14 -3.74 10.34
N ASP A 83 -11.43 -2.72 10.80
CA ASP A 83 -11.96 -1.34 10.89
C ASP A 83 -11.86 -0.69 9.51
N VAL A 84 -12.99 -0.62 8.77
CA VAL A 84 -13.00 -0.14 7.40
C VAL A 84 -13.63 1.26 7.34
N ARG A 85 -12.92 2.23 6.72
CA ARG A 85 -13.30 3.64 6.67
C ARG A 85 -13.27 4.18 5.24
N GLU A 86 -14.14 5.14 4.94
CA GLU A 86 -13.98 5.98 3.76
C GLU A 86 -12.91 7.04 4.07
N THR A 87 -11.87 7.13 3.25
CA THR A 87 -10.72 8.02 3.47
C THR A 87 -10.01 8.36 2.18
N ASP A 88 -9.48 9.58 2.12
CA ASP A 88 -8.48 9.98 1.12
C ASP A 88 -7.13 9.98 1.82
N VAL A 89 -6.27 9.04 1.45
CA VAL A 89 -5.00 8.68 2.09
C VAL A 89 -5.16 8.57 3.63
N TYR A 90 -4.90 9.63 4.38
CA TYR A 90 -4.98 9.63 5.85
C TYR A 90 -6.18 10.40 6.41
N SER A 91 -7.05 10.93 5.56
CA SER A 91 -8.20 11.73 6.02
C SER A 91 -9.11 10.91 6.94
N GLY A 92 -9.30 11.34 8.19
CA GLY A 92 -10.11 10.62 9.18
C GLY A 92 -9.47 9.33 9.73
N ILE A 93 -8.19 9.08 9.46
CA ILE A 93 -7.43 7.99 10.06
C ILE A 93 -6.75 8.50 11.32
N ASP A 94 -7.15 7.94 12.45
CA ASP A 94 -6.54 8.20 13.75
C ASP A 94 -5.61 7.05 14.15
N GLY A 95 -4.58 7.40 14.94
CA GLY A 95 -3.69 6.42 15.53
C GLY A 95 -2.38 6.23 14.77
N ARG A 96 -1.61 5.23 15.24
CA ARG A 96 -0.31 4.87 14.67
C ARG A 96 -0.23 3.38 14.46
N PHE A 97 0.50 2.99 13.42
CA PHE A 97 0.57 1.64 12.88
C PHE A 97 2.02 1.15 12.81
N ASP A 98 2.20 -0.15 12.92
CA ASP A 98 3.50 -0.80 12.71
C ASP A 98 3.83 -0.85 11.22
N THR A 99 2.81 -1.07 10.39
CA THR A 99 2.95 -1.12 8.93
C THR A 99 1.80 -0.38 8.26
N ILE A 100 2.14 0.50 7.32
CA ILE A 100 1.19 1.11 6.37
C ILE A 100 1.41 0.42 5.03
N VAL A 101 0.34 -0.08 4.42
CA VAL A 101 0.38 -0.84 3.16
C VAL A 101 -0.44 -0.10 2.11
N PHE A 102 0.09 0.00 0.90
CA PHE A 102 -0.64 0.56 -0.22
C PHE A 102 -0.25 -0.12 -1.54
N ASN A 103 -1.21 -0.80 -2.15
CA ASN A 103 -1.16 -1.14 -3.56
C ASN A 103 -1.63 0.08 -4.35
N LEU A 104 -0.75 1.06 -4.52
CA LEU A 104 -1.10 2.38 -5.05
C LEU A 104 -1.37 2.35 -6.56
N PRO A 105 -2.20 3.28 -7.09
CA PRO A 105 -2.34 3.47 -8.52
C PRO A 105 -1.02 3.96 -9.12
N TYR A 106 -0.41 3.17 -10.00
CA TYR A 106 0.94 3.41 -10.54
C TYR A 106 1.00 3.51 -12.07
N LEU A 107 -0.10 3.31 -12.78
CA LEU A 107 -0.07 3.44 -14.24
C LEU A 107 0.09 4.91 -14.66
N PRO A 108 1.01 5.21 -15.60
CA PRO A 108 1.25 6.58 -16.07
C PRO A 108 0.16 7.01 -17.07
N VAL A 109 -1.07 7.07 -16.60
CA VAL A 109 -2.26 7.52 -17.33
C VAL A 109 -3.01 8.54 -16.47
N ASP A 110 -3.73 9.44 -17.15
CA ASP A 110 -4.50 10.50 -16.49
C ASP A 110 -5.99 10.30 -16.85
N GLU A 111 -6.61 9.35 -16.18
CA GLU A 111 -8.02 9.00 -16.38
C GLU A 111 -8.86 9.53 -15.22
N GLU A 112 -10.05 10.06 -15.55
CA GLU A 112 -10.98 10.61 -14.58
C GLU A 112 -11.99 9.58 -14.09
N GLY A 113 -12.49 9.76 -12.86
CA GLY A 113 -13.54 8.94 -12.25
C GLY A 113 -13.03 8.11 -11.05
N LEU A 114 -13.98 7.69 -10.20
CA LEU A 114 -13.63 6.95 -8.98
C LEU A 114 -12.96 5.61 -9.26
N LEU A 115 -13.46 4.87 -10.23
CA LEU A 115 -12.89 3.59 -10.61
C LEU A 115 -11.48 3.77 -11.20
N ALA A 116 -11.26 4.80 -12.02
CA ALA A 116 -9.95 5.10 -12.60
C ALA A 116 -8.88 5.41 -11.52
N LYS A 117 -9.27 5.96 -10.38
CA LYS A 117 -8.35 6.20 -9.24
C LYS A 117 -7.68 4.93 -8.70
N ALA A 118 -8.18 3.75 -9.03
CA ALA A 118 -7.56 2.50 -8.62
C ALA A 118 -6.29 2.15 -9.41
N TRP A 119 -6.09 2.73 -10.62
CA TRP A 119 -4.91 2.45 -11.46
C TRP A 119 -4.22 3.70 -11.99
N SER A 120 -4.95 4.82 -12.15
CA SER A 120 -4.45 6.07 -12.73
C SER A 120 -3.53 6.78 -11.75
N GLY A 121 -2.22 6.68 -11.98
CA GLY A 121 -1.17 7.34 -11.20
C GLY A 121 -0.79 8.73 -11.73
N GLY A 122 -1.55 9.28 -12.68
CA GLY A 122 -1.20 10.52 -13.35
C GLY A 122 -0.08 10.34 -14.39
N PRO A 123 0.41 11.44 -15.00
CA PRO A 123 1.36 11.38 -16.12
C PRO A 123 2.69 10.69 -15.80
N ASP A 124 3.10 10.70 -14.55
CA ASP A 124 4.36 10.11 -14.05
C ASP A 124 4.16 8.77 -13.32
N GLY A 125 2.90 8.34 -13.13
CA GLY A 125 2.56 7.12 -12.40
C GLY A 125 2.77 7.20 -10.89
N MET A 126 3.03 8.39 -10.33
CA MET A 126 3.32 8.53 -8.90
C MET A 126 2.07 8.46 -8.03
N GLY A 127 0.91 8.82 -8.59
CA GLY A 127 -0.36 8.80 -7.86
C GLY A 127 -0.26 9.47 -6.49
N PRO A 128 -0.84 8.88 -5.44
CA PRO A 128 -0.81 9.43 -4.08
C PRO A 128 0.47 9.10 -3.30
N LEU A 129 1.51 8.49 -3.90
CA LEU A 129 2.73 8.11 -3.20
C LEU A 129 3.44 9.28 -2.49
N PRO A 130 3.56 10.48 -3.09
CA PRO A 130 4.16 11.62 -2.38
C PRO A 130 3.40 11.99 -1.11
N GLU A 131 2.07 12.07 -1.17
CA GLU A 131 1.20 12.38 -0.04
C GLU A 131 1.27 11.29 1.04
N LEU A 132 1.27 10.02 0.63
CA LEU A 132 1.44 8.88 1.53
C LEU A 132 2.72 9.02 2.35
N LEU A 133 3.85 9.30 1.71
CA LEU A 133 5.15 9.39 2.37
C LEU A 133 5.29 10.64 3.24
N GLU A 134 4.72 11.77 2.82
CA GLU A 134 4.71 13.00 3.61
C GLU A 134 3.95 12.82 4.94
N GLY A 135 2.78 12.17 4.88
CA GLY A 135 1.94 11.92 6.06
C GLY A 135 2.39 10.75 6.93
N ALA A 136 3.20 9.82 6.39
CA ALA A 136 3.50 8.54 7.05
C ALA A 136 4.12 8.70 8.46
N SER A 137 4.98 9.69 8.68
CA SER A 137 5.64 9.88 9.98
C SER A 137 4.68 10.20 11.13
N ALA A 138 3.51 10.78 10.84
CA ALA A 138 2.46 11.04 11.81
C ALA A 138 1.69 9.77 12.19
N HIS A 139 1.66 8.78 11.28
CA HIS A 139 0.87 7.56 11.38
C HIS A 139 1.70 6.29 11.62
N LEU A 140 3.02 6.38 11.68
CA LEU A 140 3.88 5.26 12.01
C LEU A 140 4.23 5.23 13.50
N LEU A 141 4.23 4.04 14.10
CA LEU A 141 4.89 3.75 15.36
C LEU A 141 6.42 3.81 15.19
N ASP A 142 7.14 3.93 16.31
CA ASP A 142 8.60 3.90 16.30
C ASP A 142 9.11 2.57 15.70
N GLY A 143 9.95 2.67 14.66
CA GLY A 143 10.42 1.50 13.91
C GLY A 143 9.42 0.94 12.90
N GLY A 144 8.28 1.60 12.72
CA GLY A 144 7.28 1.24 11.71
C GLY A 144 7.78 1.41 10.27
N ARG A 145 7.00 0.91 9.32
CA ARG A 145 7.35 0.87 7.90
C ARG A 145 6.16 1.18 6.99
N VAL A 146 6.46 1.64 5.79
CA VAL A 146 5.51 1.71 4.69
C VAL A 146 5.85 0.60 3.69
N VAL A 147 4.86 -0.11 3.18
CA VAL A 147 5.04 -1.13 2.14
C VAL A 147 4.17 -0.76 0.95
N VAL A 148 4.78 -0.61 -0.22
CA VAL A 148 4.11 -0.18 -1.44
C VAL A 148 4.47 -1.07 -2.62
N VAL A 149 3.54 -1.20 -3.56
CA VAL A 149 3.81 -1.75 -4.89
C VAL A 149 4.25 -0.61 -5.81
N VAL A 150 5.32 -0.82 -6.54
CA VAL A 150 5.81 0.10 -7.58
C VAL A 150 6.00 -0.65 -8.89
N SER A 151 5.86 0.06 -10.01
CA SER A 151 6.02 -0.50 -11.35
C SER A 151 7.17 0.16 -12.10
N SER A 152 7.80 -0.60 -13.02
CA SER A 152 8.78 -0.06 -13.97
C SER A 152 8.17 0.92 -14.99
N LEU A 153 6.86 1.07 -15.01
CA LEU A 153 6.14 2.04 -15.84
C LEU A 153 6.12 3.45 -15.23
N MET A 154 6.33 3.57 -13.91
CA MET A 154 6.43 4.86 -13.22
C MET A 154 7.66 5.64 -13.72
N ASP A 155 7.61 6.97 -13.62
CA ASP A 155 8.80 7.79 -13.87
C ASP A 155 9.87 7.50 -12.81
N GLY A 156 10.95 6.84 -13.24
CA GLY A 156 12.03 6.41 -12.34
C GLY A 156 12.74 7.57 -11.66
N HIS A 157 12.83 8.76 -12.29
CA HIS A 157 13.43 9.93 -11.67
C HIS A 157 12.52 10.51 -10.58
N ALA A 158 11.23 10.65 -10.89
CA ALA A 158 10.24 11.12 -9.92
C ALA A 158 10.17 10.17 -8.70
N LEU A 159 10.21 8.86 -8.94
CA LEU A 159 10.24 7.86 -7.88
C LEU A 159 11.48 7.99 -6.99
N GLU A 160 12.69 8.10 -7.57
CA GLU A 160 13.93 8.28 -6.80
C GLU A 160 13.89 9.55 -5.95
N MET A 161 13.40 10.66 -6.49
CA MET A 161 13.23 11.92 -5.75
C MET A 161 12.23 11.78 -4.61
N CYS A 162 11.11 11.10 -4.84
CA CYS A 162 10.07 10.87 -3.83
C CYS A 162 10.58 10.00 -2.66
N LEU A 163 11.48 9.06 -2.96
CA LEU A 163 12.05 8.15 -1.97
C LEU A 163 13.27 8.74 -1.24
N GLU A 164 13.67 9.99 -1.52
CA GLU A 164 14.74 10.65 -0.76
C GLU A 164 14.40 10.73 0.73
N GLY A 165 15.31 10.25 1.56
CA GLY A 165 15.12 10.22 3.02
C GLY A 165 14.38 9.00 3.54
N TRP A 166 14.15 8.01 2.69
CA TRP A 166 13.64 6.69 3.06
C TRP A 166 14.70 5.63 2.84
N GLY A 167 14.97 4.82 3.87
CA GLY A 167 15.66 3.54 3.70
C GLY A 167 14.73 2.58 2.99
N ARG A 168 15.23 1.89 1.97
CA ARG A 168 14.42 1.01 1.12
C ARG A 168 14.97 -0.40 1.04
N ARG A 169 14.07 -1.37 1.03
CA ARG A 169 14.36 -2.78 0.82
C ARG A 169 13.29 -3.38 -0.10
N THR A 170 13.71 -4.07 -1.15
CA THR A 170 12.80 -4.83 -2.00
C THR A 170 12.41 -6.12 -1.28
N LEU A 171 11.11 -6.35 -1.10
CA LEU A 171 10.54 -7.54 -0.47
C LEU A 171 10.20 -8.62 -1.49
N GLY A 172 9.75 -8.23 -2.68
CA GLY A 172 9.39 -9.13 -3.77
C GLY A 172 9.42 -8.42 -5.10
N GLU A 173 9.59 -9.18 -6.17
CA GLU A 173 9.58 -8.70 -7.55
C GLU A 173 8.87 -9.71 -8.45
N GLN A 174 8.12 -9.21 -9.42
CA GLN A 174 7.49 -10.02 -10.46
C GLN A 174 7.67 -9.36 -11.82
N LYS A 175 8.11 -10.13 -12.79
CA LYS A 175 8.21 -9.69 -14.17
C LYS A 175 6.96 -10.12 -14.92
N LEU A 176 6.20 -9.15 -15.39
CA LEU A 176 5.07 -9.33 -16.29
C LEU A 176 5.51 -9.08 -17.74
N PHE A 177 4.57 -9.22 -18.69
CA PHE A 177 4.93 -9.14 -20.11
C PHE A 177 5.48 -7.75 -20.50
N PHE A 178 4.87 -6.67 -19.99
CA PHE A 178 5.23 -5.29 -20.34
C PHE A 178 5.81 -4.48 -19.18
N GLU A 179 5.82 -5.03 -17.96
CA GLU A 179 6.25 -4.32 -16.77
C GLU A 179 6.97 -5.24 -15.77
N LYS A 180 7.66 -4.61 -14.84
CA LYS A 180 8.19 -5.26 -13.65
C LYS A 180 7.58 -4.59 -12.43
N LEU A 181 6.91 -5.39 -11.61
CA LEU A 181 6.41 -4.96 -10.31
C LEU A 181 7.46 -5.23 -9.23
N ALA A 182 7.52 -4.35 -8.25
CA ALA A 182 8.32 -4.56 -7.06
C ALA A 182 7.54 -4.11 -5.81
N VAL A 183 7.65 -4.87 -4.74
CA VAL A 183 7.16 -4.49 -3.41
C VAL A 183 8.32 -3.91 -2.63
N LEU A 184 8.18 -2.64 -2.25
CA LEU A 184 9.20 -1.92 -1.48
C LEU A 184 8.77 -1.77 -0.02
N GLU A 185 9.65 -2.13 0.89
CA GLU A 185 9.61 -1.70 2.28
C GLU A 185 10.37 -0.38 2.40
N LEU A 186 9.72 0.62 2.98
CA LEU A 186 10.27 1.95 3.19
C LEU A 186 10.29 2.27 4.68
N ARG A 187 11.44 2.71 5.21
CA ARG A 187 11.58 3.15 6.60
C ARG A 187 12.11 4.56 6.66
N PRO A 188 11.53 5.45 7.49
CA PRO A 188 12.06 6.79 7.65
C PRO A 188 13.53 6.72 8.12
N ILE A 189 14.43 7.42 7.41
CA ILE A 189 15.82 7.56 7.85
C ILE A 189 15.87 8.65 8.92
N ASP A 190 16.45 8.36 10.09
CA ASP A 190 16.60 9.34 11.16
C ASP A 190 17.42 10.56 10.67
N ARG A 191 17.09 11.76 11.19
CA ARG A 191 17.78 13.00 10.82
C ARG A 191 19.31 12.93 11.01
N ARG A 192 19.79 12.12 11.96
CA ARG A 192 21.24 11.91 12.18
C ARG A 192 21.87 11.11 11.04
N GLU A 193 21.22 10.04 10.61
CA GLU A 193 21.68 9.22 9.47
C GLU A 193 21.66 9.99 8.15
N ARG A 194 20.65 10.87 7.96
CA ARG A 194 20.60 11.76 6.76
C ARG A 194 21.81 12.68 6.63
N LEU A 195 22.33 13.20 7.74
CA LEU A 195 23.52 14.05 7.75
C LEU A 195 24.80 13.26 7.39
N GLU A 196 24.92 12.03 7.87
CA GLU A 196 26.06 11.17 7.55
C GLU A 196 26.07 10.72 6.08
N VAL A 197 24.92 10.39 5.51
CA VAL A 197 24.80 10.03 4.09
C VAL A 197 25.16 11.20 3.19
N ARG A 198 24.70 12.42 3.49
CA ARG A 198 25.06 13.63 2.72
C ARG A 198 26.55 13.94 2.77
N LEU A 199 27.20 13.78 3.93
CA LEU A 199 28.65 14.03 4.07
C LEU A 199 29.51 13.01 3.31
N ARG A 200 29.02 11.78 3.10
CA ARG A 200 29.73 10.76 2.30
C ARG A 200 29.64 10.98 0.78
N HIS A 201 28.64 11.72 0.31
CA HIS A 201 28.48 12.03 -1.13
C HIS A 201 29.09 13.36 -1.55
N THR A 202 29.61 14.14 -0.58
CA THR A 202 30.29 15.43 -0.83
C THR A 202 31.80 15.36 -0.61
N ALA A 203 32.33 14.20 -0.28
CA ALA A 203 33.77 13.91 -0.13
C ALA A 203 34.27 13.01 -1.26
#